data_84da9fd4c4d544e5cc10869fe3f23a69
#
_entry.id   84da9fd4c4d544e5cc10869fe3f23a69
#
_cell.length_a   1.000
_cell.length_b   1.000
_cell.length_c   1.000
_cell.angle_alpha   90.00
_cell.angle_beta   90.00
_cell.angle_gamma   90.00
#
_symmetry.space_group_name_H-M   'P 1'
#
loop_
_entity.id
_entity.type
_entity.pdbx_description
1 polymer ?
#
loop_
_entity_poly.entity_id
_entity_poly.type
_entity_poly.pdbx_seq_one_letter_code
_entity_poly.pdbx_strand_id
1 'polypeptide(L)'
;MKLTYFSRFPLLAGLMALWLSLSGAQAATGLPAAEYAPRSGELTPREMTIAKNAWQYFVANFQPTTGLVNAVNKYPSTTMWDSASYLAAMTAARELGIIDKAEFDRRMLKFLATLNKLDLFRNELPNKAYNTISGQKVNYQN
;
A
#
# COMPACT_ATOMS: atom_id res chain seq x y z
N MET A 1 33.22 -50.08 39.79
CA MET A 1 32.35 -48.99 40.27
C MET A 1 31.31 -48.71 39.18
N LYS A 2 30.11 -49.30 39.34
CA LYS A 2 29.01 -49.19 38.33
C LYS A 2 28.06 -48.09 38.79
N LEU A 3 27.95 -47.02 38.02
CA LEU A 3 26.95 -46.02 38.20
C LEU A 3 25.67 -46.40 37.43
N THR A 4 24.61 -46.69 38.15
CA THR A 4 23.28 -46.89 37.66
C THR A 4 22.60 -45.53 37.46
N TYR A 5 22.29 -45.19 36.22
CA TYR A 5 21.49 -44.03 35.88
C TYR A 5 20.01 -44.31 36.09
N PHE A 6 19.41 -43.63 37.04
CA PHE A 6 17.97 -43.66 37.30
C PHE A 6 17.19 -42.92 36.22
N SER A 7 16.38 -43.64 35.45
CA SER A 7 15.41 -43.06 34.52
C SER A 7 14.19 -42.57 35.31
N ARG A 8 14.04 -41.22 35.38
CA ARG A 8 12.81 -40.56 35.87
C ARG A 8 12.36 -39.52 34.86
N PHE A 9 11.67 -39.93 33.82
CA PHE A 9 10.88 -38.98 33.00
C PHE A 9 9.65 -39.68 32.37
N PRO A 10 8.61 -40.02 33.13
CA PRO A 10 7.30 -40.27 32.52
C PRO A 10 6.27 -39.14 32.77
N LEU A 11 6.60 -38.05 33.50
CA LEU A 11 5.61 -37.04 33.88
C LEU A 11 5.52 -35.81 32.93
N LEU A 12 6.49 -35.62 32.05
CA LEU A 12 6.48 -34.53 31.09
C LEU A 12 5.75 -34.83 29.78
N ALA A 13 5.58 -36.08 29.44
CA ALA A 13 4.87 -36.48 28.22
C ALA A 13 3.33 -36.29 28.32
N GLY A 14 2.77 -36.34 29.51
CA GLY A 14 1.33 -36.16 29.74
C GLY A 14 0.86 -34.69 29.67
N LEU A 15 1.70 -33.76 30.01
CA LEU A 15 1.35 -32.31 29.96
C LEU A 15 1.43 -31.70 28.57
N MET A 16 2.23 -32.25 27.67
CA MET A 16 2.33 -31.76 26.29
C MET A 16 1.17 -32.23 25.41
N ALA A 17 0.54 -33.34 25.73
CA ALA A 17 -0.64 -33.85 25.01
C ALA A 17 -1.91 -33.04 25.34
N LEU A 18 -1.97 -32.41 26.52
CA LEU A 18 -3.15 -31.64 26.94
C LEU A 18 -3.18 -30.21 26.30
N TRP A 19 -2.03 -29.71 25.88
CA TRP A 19 -1.94 -28.39 25.19
C TRP A 19 -2.29 -28.43 23.71
N LEU A 20 -2.15 -29.59 23.08
CA LEU A 20 -2.50 -29.77 21.67
C LEU A 20 -4.02 -29.94 21.43
N SER A 21 -4.78 -30.28 22.45
CA SER A 21 -6.23 -30.44 22.35
C SER A 21 -7.05 -29.18 22.61
N LEU A 22 -6.41 -28.07 23.07
CA LEU A 22 -7.09 -26.77 23.23
C LEU A 22 -6.86 -25.80 22.06
N SER A 23 -6.05 -26.18 21.09
CA SER A 23 -5.94 -25.45 19.82
C SER A 23 -7.01 -25.91 18.82
N GLY A 24 -8.22 -26.13 19.30
CA GLY A 24 -9.39 -26.07 18.44
C GLY A 24 -9.45 -24.65 17.91
N ALA A 25 -8.87 -24.41 16.74
CA ALA A 25 -9.13 -23.21 15.98
C ALA A 25 -10.65 -23.10 15.91
N GLN A 26 -11.21 -22.20 16.70
CA GLN A 26 -12.54 -21.72 16.41
C GLN A 26 -12.43 -21.15 15.00
N ALA A 27 -12.89 -21.93 14.04
CA ALA A 27 -13.19 -21.39 12.73
C ALA A 27 -14.09 -20.19 13.03
N ALA A 28 -13.57 -19.01 12.81
CA ALA A 28 -14.39 -17.83 12.81
C ALA A 28 -15.58 -18.18 11.94
N THR A 29 -16.78 -18.18 12.52
CA THR A 29 -18.04 -18.27 11.80
C THR A 29 -18.16 -16.96 11.04
N GLY A 30 -17.21 -16.77 10.09
CA GLY A 30 -17.21 -15.64 9.17
C GLY A 30 -18.24 -15.91 8.08
N LEU A 31 -18.67 -14.85 7.48
CA LEU A 31 -19.47 -14.85 6.27
C LEU A 31 -18.90 -15.84 5.23
N PRO A 32 -19.75 -16.41 4.38
CA PRO A 32 -19.30 -17.40 3.37
C PRO A 32 -18.13 -16.84 2.57
N ALA A 33 -17.10 -17.65 2.33
CA ALA A 33 -15.90 -17.24 1.60
C ALA A 33 -16.23 -16.61 0.22
N ALA A 34 -17.33 -16.94 -0.38
CA ALA A 34 -17.83 -16.36 -1.62
C ALA A 34 -18.22 -14.87 -1.49
N GLU A 35 -18.60 -14.41 -0.29
CA GLU A 35 -18.99 -13.01 -0.06
C GLU A 35 -17.77 -12.07 -0.02
N TYR A 36 -16.59 -12.61 0.26
CA TYR A 36 -15.32 -11.86 0.28
C TYR A 36 -14.38 -12.22 -0.88
N ALA A 37 -14.83 -13.03 -1.82
CA ALA A 37 -14.00 -13.34 -2.98
C ALA A 37 -13.69 -12.03 -3.73
N PRO A 38 -12.41 -11.72 -3.98
CA PRO A 38 -12.06 -10.52 -4.73
C PRO A 38 -12.70 -10.61 -6.10
N ARG A 39 -13.29 -9.52 -6.54
CA ARG A 39 -13.88 -9.46 -7.87
C ARG A 39 -12.77 -9.64 -8.91
N SER A 40 -13.00 -10.50 -9.88
CA SER A 40 -12.10 -10.77 -11.00
C SER A 40 -12.82 -10.61 -12.32
N GLY A 41 -12.08 -10.44 -13.41
CA GLY A 41 -12.58 -10.28 -14.77
C GLY A 41 -12.57 -8.83 -15.26
N GLU A 42 -13.05 -8.65 -16.48
CA GLU A 42 -13.10 -7.35 -17.15
C GLU A 42 -14.08 -6.38 -16.48
N LEU A 43 -13.76 -5.09 -16.56
CA LEU A 43 -14.66 -4.04 -16.09
C LEU A 43 -15.87 -3.92 -17.03
N THR A 44 -17.04 -3.75 -16.45
CA THR A 44 -18.22 -3.35 -17.21
C THR A 44 -18.03 -1.94 -17.80
N PRO A 45 -18.77 -1.55 -18.85
CA PRO A 45 -18.70 -0.19 -19.40
C PRO A 45 -18.95 0.92 -18.36
N ARG A 46 -19.84 0.67 -17.39
CA ARG A 46 -20.11 1.59 -16.28
C ARG A 46 -18.88 1.76 -15.38
N GLU A 47 -18.22 0.67 -15.02
CA GLU A 47 -17.03 0.70 -14.16
C GLU A 47 -15.84 1.33 -14.88
N MET A 48 -15.69 1.07 -16.16
CA MET A 48 -14.68 1.75 -16.96
C MET A 48 -14.93 3.26 -16.99
N THR A 49 -16.18 3.71 -17.06
CA THR A 49 -16.53 5.13 -16.98
C THR A 49 -16.14 5.70 -15.59
N ILE A 50 -16.42 4.97 -14.51
CA ILE A 50 -16.03 5.38 -13.15
C ILE A 50 -14.50 5.48 -13.04
N ALA A 51 -13.76 4.49 -13.55
CA ALA A 51 -12.29 4.50 -13.56
C ALA A 51 -11.72 5.69 -14.33
N LYS A 52 -12.24 5.98 -15.52
CA LYS A 52 -11.85 7.16 -16.30
C LYS A 52 -12.14 8.48 -15.57
N ASN A 53 -13.28 8.60 -14.92
CA ASN A 53 -13.63 9.78 -14.14
C ASN A 53 -12.71 9.93 -12.91
N ALA A 54 -12.42 8.84 -12.22
CA ALA A 54 -11.46 8.86 -11.10
C ALA A 54 -10.06 9.31 -11.56
N TRP A 55 -9.62 8.87 -12.74
CA TRP A 55 -8.34 9.30 -13.31
C TRP A 55 -8.28 10.81 -13.56
N GLN A 56 -9.40 11.48 -13.87
CA GLN A 56 -9.42 12.93 -14.08
C GLN A 56 -8.97 13.72 -12.85
N TYR A 57 -9.16 13.19 -11.64
CA TYR A 57 -8.61 13.81 -10.43
C TYR A 57 -7.09 13.95 -10.51
N PHE A 58 -6.40 12.89 -10.91
CA PHE A 58 -4.95 12.88 -11.04
C PHE A 58 -4.46 13.76 -12.20
N VAL A 59 -5.23 13.86 -13.26
CA VAL A 59 -4.94 14.79 -14.37
C VAL A 59 -5.02 16.26 -13.90
N ALA A 60 -6.12 16.60 -13.21
CA ALA A 60 -6.39 17.97 -12.77
C ALA A 60 -5.45 18.45 -11.65
N ASN A 61 -4.88 17.54 -10.88
CA ASN A 61 -4.04 17.86 -9.73
C ASN A 61 -2.55 17.52 -9.94
N PHE A 62 -2.17 17.12 -11.14
CA PHE A 62 -0.79 16.83 -11.51
C PHE A 62 0.04 18.12 -11.61
N GLN A 63 1.22 18.11 -11.01
CA GLN A 63 2.16 19.22 -11.06
C GLN A 63 3.27 18.92 -12.08
N PRO A 64 3.29 19.61 -13.23
CA PRO A 64 4.23 19.30 -14.31
C PRO A 64 5.70 19.49 -13.90
N THR A 65 5.99 20.39 -12.97
CA THR A 65 7.35 20.65 -12.49
C THR A 65 7.94 19.49 -11.72
N THR A 66 7.16 18.91 -10.83
CA THR A 66 7.61 17.83 -9.91
C THR A 66 7.13 16.44 -10.30
N GLY A 67 6.01 16.35 -11.02
CA GLY A 67 5.34 15.07 -11.26
C GLY A 67 4.53 14.58 -10.07
N LEU A 68 4.47 15.32 -8.97
CA LEU A 68 3.63 15.04 -7.82
C LEU A 68 2.16 15.39 -8.11
N VAL A 69 1.25 14.85 -7.30
CA VAL A 69 -0.17 15.14 -7.37
C VAL A 69 -0.64 15.67 -6.02
N ASN A 70 -1.50 16.68 -6.04
CA ASN A 70 -2.08 17.22 -4.82
C ASN A 70 -2.98 16.16 -4.14
N ALA A 71 -2.85 16.02 -2.83
CA ALA A 71 -3.73 15.17 -2.02
C ALA A 71 -5.16 15.71 -1.92
N VAL A 72 -5.31 17.02 -2.01
CA VAL A 72 -6.60 17.72 -1.98
C VAL A 72 -6.70 18.59 -3.23
N ASN A 73 -7.89 18.64 -3.84
CA ASN A 73 -8.12 19.36 -5.08
C ASN A 73 -7.63 20.81 -4.98
N LYS A 74 -6.75 21.21 -5.91
CA LYS A 74 -6.16 22.55 -6.01
C LYS A 74 -5.33 23.02 -4.80
N TYR A 75 -5.04 22.16 -3.84
CA TYR A 75 -4.19 22.48 -2.69
C TYR A 75 -2.81 21.82 -2.86
N PRO A 76 -1.70 22.60 -2.97
CA PRO A 76 -0.40 22.09 -3.39
C PRO A 76 0.35 21.36 -2.27
N SER A 77 -0.23 20.31 -1.74
CA SER A 77 0.38 19.44 -0.72
C SER A 77 0.09 17.97 -0.99
N THR A 78 1.03 17.12 -0.65
CA THR A 78 0.90 15.66 -0.71
C THR A 78 1.65 15.01 0.44
N THR A 79 1.18 13.85 0.87
CA THR A 79 1.90 12.96 1.79
C THR A 79 2.51 11.78 1.02
N MET A 80 3.33 10.95 1.68
CA MET A 80 3.79 9.70 1.07
C MET A 80 2.64 8.71 0.83
N TRP A 81 1.60 8.77 1.65
CA TRP A 81 0.38 8.00 1.45
C TRP A 81 -0.32 8.36 0.14
N ASP A 82 -0.53 9.65 -0.10
CA ASP A 82 -1.17 10.14 -1.32
C ASP A 82 -0.30 9.86 -2.55
N SER A 83 1.02 9.98 -2.40
CA SER A 83 2.00 9.63 -3.43
C SER A 83 1.94 8.15 -3.81
N ALA A 84 1.79 7.25 -2.83
CA ALA A 84 1.59 5.82 -3.07
C ALA A 84 0.26 5.55 -3.77
N SER A 85 -0.81 6.24 -3.40
CA SER A 85 -2.11 6.16 -4.07
C SER A 85 -2.03 6.61 -5.53
N TYR A 86 -1.27 7.67 -5.81
CA TYR A 86 -1.04 8.10 -7.19
C TYR A 86 -0.25 7.07 -8.00
N LEU A 87 0.78 6.45 -7.42
CA LEU A 87 1.54 5.37 -8.06
C LEU A 87 0.63 4.20 -8.45
N ALA A 88 -0.21 3.76 -7.52
CA ALA A 88 -1.18 2.69 -7.76
C ALA A 88 -2.19 3.09 -8.86
N ALA A 89 -2.69 4.33 -8.83
CA ALA A 89 -3.62 4.84 -9.82
C ALA A 89 -3.01 4.94 -11.23
N MET A 90 -1.74 5.35 -11.36
CA MET A 90 -1.02 5.34 -12.64
C MET A 90 -0.91 3.92 -13.21
N THR A 91 -0.53 2.96 -12.37
CA THR A 91 -0.42 1.56 -12.78
C THR A 91 -1.77 1.03 -13.24
N ALA A 92 -2.82 1.24 -12.46
CA ALA A 92 -4.17 0.84 -12.83
C ALA A 92 -4.66 1.52 -14.13
N ALA A 93 -4.43 2.82 -14.28
CA ALA A 93 -4.81 3.55 -15.50
C ALA A 93 -4.09 3.01 -16.75
N ARG A 94 -2.84 2.58 -16.61
CA ARG A 94 -2.07 1.94 -17.69
C ARG A 94 -2.62 0.56 -18.02
N GLU A 95 -2.88 -0.28 -17.03
CA GLU A 95 -3.42 -1.63 -17.21
C GLU A 95 -4.83 -1.61 -17.82
N LEU A 96 -5.65 -0.65 -17.45
CA LEU A 96 -6.99 -0.45 -17.97
C LEU A 96 -7.02 0.25 -19.34
N GLY A 97 -5.87 0.62 -19.91
CA GLY A 97 -5.82 1.34 -21.18
C GLY A 97 -6.42 2.77 -21.12
N ILE A 98 -6.52 3.36 -19.93
CA ILE A 98 -6.96 4.75 -19.75
C ILE A 98 -5.89 5.73 -20.20
N ILE A 99 -4.62 5.37 -19.98
CA ILE A 99 -3.45 6.06 -20.50
C ILE A 99 -2.59 5.10 -21.31
N ASP A 100 -1.89 5.62 -22.29
CA ASP A 100 -0.95 4.84 -23.08
C ASP A 100 0.42 4.67 -22.36
N LYS A 101 1.31 3.89 -22.98
CA LYS A 101 2.63 3.66 -22.43
C LYS A 101 3.47 4.94 -22.35
N ALA A 102 3.37 5.82 -23.32
CA ALA A 102 4.15 7.04 -23.37
C ALA A 102 3.77 8.00 -22.24
N GLU A 103 2.47 8.16 -22.00
CA GLU A 103 1.96 8.96 -20.87
C GLU A 103 2.33 8.35 -19.52
N PHE A 104 2.21 7.03 -19.37
CA PHE A 104 2.63 6.33 -18.16
C PHE A 104 4.12 6.54 -17.90
N ASP A 105 4.98 6.27 -18.88
CA ASP A 105 6.44 6.42 -18.73
C ASP A 105 6.81 7.86 -18.38
N ARG A 106 6.22 8.84 -19.06
CA ARG A 106 6.47 10.25 -18.82
C ARG A 106 6.13 10.66 -17.38
N ARG A 107 4.96 10.25 -16.89
CA ARG A 107 4.53 10.56 -15.51
C ARG A 107 5.36 9.81 -14.48
N MET A 108 5.59 8.52 -14.71
CA MET A 108 6.35 7.66 -13.80
C MET A 108 7.78 8.15 -13.63
N LEU A 109 8.49 8.39 -14.72
CA LEU A 109 9.88 8.86 -14.68
C LEU A 109 9.98 10.22 -13.97
N LYS A 110 9.05 11.14 -14.24
CA LYS A 110 9.02 12.44 -13.57
C LYS A 110 8.78 12.31 -12.07
N PHE A 111 7.80 11.51 -11.69
CA PHE A 111 7.45 11.24 -10.31
C PHE A 111 8.62 10.61 -9.53
N LEU A 112 9.21 9.53 -10.06
CA LEU A 112 10.34 8.85 -9.43
C LEU A 112 11.58 9.75 -9.33
N ALA A 113 11.87 10.54 -10.36
CA ALA A 113 12.97 11.49 -10.33
C ALA A 113 12.80 12.55 -9.23
N THR A 114 11.57 12.95 -8.93
CA THR A 114 11.27 13.86 -7.83
C THR A 114 11.40 13.15 -6.48
N LEU A 115 10.79 11.97 -6.32
CA LEU A 115 10.89 11.21 -5.07
C LEU A 115 12.36 10.99 -4.65
N ASN A 116 13.23 10.70 -5.61
CA ASN A 116 14.66 10.47 -5.35
C ASN A 116 15.42 11.74 -4.93
N LYS A 117 14.80 12.92 -5.01
CA LYS A 117 15.42 14.21 -4.67
C LYS A 117 14.74 14.91 -3.49
N LEU A 118 13.68 14.34 -2.95
CA LEU A 118 12.99 14.93 -1.81
C LEU A 118 13.88 14.94 -0.58
N ASP A 119 13.91 16.07 0.10
CA ASP A 119 14.59 16.20 1.39
C ASP A 119 13.93 15.29 2.43
N LEU A 120 14.74 14.48 3.09
CA LEU A 120 14.27 13.56 4.12
C LEU A 120 14.10 14.27 5.47
N PHE A 121 13.19 13.78 6.28
CA PHE A 121 13.14 14.12 7.71
C PHE A 121 14.34 13.47 8.40
N ARG A 122 15.14 14.28 9.09
CA ARG A 122 16.39 13.87 9.74
C ARG A 122 17.39 13.14 8.82
N ASN A 123 17.30 13.34 7.51
CA ASN A 123 18.08 12.65 6.48
C ASN A 123 17.91 11.11 6.45
N GLU A 124 16.83 10.59 7.01
CA GLU A 124 16.59 9.14 7.13
C GLU A 124 15.28 8.71 6.48
N LEU A 125 14.20 9.42 6.73
CA LEU A 125 12.85 9.02 6.34
C LEU A 125 12.17 10.10 5.49
N PRO A 126 11.25 9.74 4.59
CA PRO A 126 10.40 10.72 3.94
C PRO A 126 9.70 11.62 4.95
N ASN A 127 9.64 12.91 4.65
CA ASN A 127 8.89 13.84 5.49
C ASN A 127 7.38 13.54 5.42
N LYS A 128 6.64 13.95 6.44
CA LYS A 128 5.19 13.74 6.52
C LYS A 128 4.45 14.29 5.29
N ALA A 129 4.84 15.46 4.82
CA ALA A 129 4.23 16.10 3.66
C ALA A 129 5.24 16.95 2.88
N TYR A 130 4.90 17.16 1.60
CA TYR A 130 5.67 17.97 0.67
C TYR A 130 4.76 18.90 -0.11
N ASN A 131 5.27 20.08 -0.44
CA ASN A 131 4.64 20.96 -1.40
C ASN A 131 4.75 20.35 -2.80
N THR A 132 3.65 20.16 -3.48
CA THR A 132 3.63 19.47 -4.78
C THR A 132 4.23 20.29 -5.91
N ILE A 133 4.24 21.62 -5.83
CA ILE A 133 4.83 22.51 -6.85
C ILE A 133 6.35 22.54 -6.73
N SER A 134 6.87 22.69 -5.50
CA SER A 134 8.30 22.90 -5.27
C SER A 134 9.06 21.63 -4.84
N GLY A 135 8.38 20.60 -4.34
CA GLY A 135 8.99 19.42 -3.71
C GLY A 135 9.56 19.68 -2.31
N GLN A 136 9.39 20.89 -1.75
CA GLN A 136 9.92 21.23 -0.43
C GLN A 136 9.11 20.56 0.69
N LYS A 137 9.77 20.25 1.79
CA LYS A 137 9.11 19.76 3.00
C LYS A 137 8.10 20.79 3.52
N VAL A 138 6.93 20.30 3.89
CA VAL A 138 5.90 21.10 4.58
C VAL A 138 5.85 20.65 6.03
N ASN A 139 6.04 21.60 6.94
CA ASN A 139 5.88 21.36 8.36
C ASN A 139 4.49 21.84 8.76
N TYR A 140 3.60 20.92 9.06
CA TYR A 140 2.38 21.25 9.78
C TYR A 140 2.79 21.53 11.22
N GLN A 141 2.69 22.76 11.64
CA GLN A 141 2.72 23.11 13.05
C GLN A 141 1.41 22.58 13.63
N ASN A 142 1.51 21.66 14.56
CA ASN A 142 0.39 21.24 15.38
C ASN A 142 0.15 22.27 16.47
#